data_44edaf1600babcd37d742ca11811e9be
#
_entry.id   44edaf1600babcd37d742ca11811e9be
#
_cell.length_a   1.000
_cell.length_b   1.000
_cell.length_c   1.000
_cell.angle_alpha   90.00
_cell.angle_beta   90.00
_cell.angle_gamma   90.00
#
_symmetry.space_group_name_H-M   'P 1'
#
loop_
_entity.id
_entity.type
_entity.pdbx_description
1 polymer ?
#
loop_
_entity_poly.entity_id
_entity_poly.type
_entity_poly.pdbx_seq_one_letter_code
_entity_poly.pdbx_strand_id
1 'polypeptide(L)'
;MTLTAIFRGEHLEPPPWLYARLAQGSLMRLIYRRLLADLAGSLPPGTRVLDVGAGPGYLLSYLARDRPDLSLWGLDLSHDMIRRARPRQRAMAPETAPRWLVADACRLPFPAGIFGRVVASFSFHIWPCPVAGLQELQRVLAPGGRAWVYELRREASLPDLKAFARDLGLPLPFVYLGSQVVRRHHALAASEFTSLIRQAAGARGTLQPAHHIFWRAELQPA
;
A
#
# COMPACT_ATOMS: atom_id res chain seq x y z
N MET A 1 -27.61 -9.53 6.94
CA MET A 1 -26.34 -9.67 7.69
C MET A 1 -26.41 -8.75 8.89
N THR A 2 -26.53 -9.31 10.07
CA THR A 2 -26.72 -8.58 11.33
C THR A 2 -25.39 -8.01 11.82
N LEU A 3 -25.43 -6.81 12.40
CA LEU A 3 -24.28 -6.11 13.03
C LEU A 3 -23.49 -6.99 14.02
N THR A 4 -24.09 -8.05 14.53
CA THR A 4 -23.49 -8.99 15.50
C THR A 4 -22.38 -9.90 14.90
N ALA A 5 -22.33 -10.10 13.59
CA ALA A 5 -21.30 -10.89 12.92
C ALA A 5 -19.96 -10.14 12.81
N ILE A 6 -19.99 -8.80 12.88
CA ILE A 6 -18.81 -7.94 12.79
C ILE A 6 -17.92 -8.02 14.06
N PHE A 7 -18.44 -8.56 15.16
CA PHE A 7 -17.75 -8.56 16.47
C PHE A 7 -17.16 -9.91 16.91
N ARG A 8 -17.27 -10.96 16.11
CA ARG A 8 -16.75 -12.30 16.45
C ARG A 8 -15.43 -12.62 15.76
N GLY A 9 -14.37 -11.84 15.95
CA GLY A 9 -12.96 -12.30 15.82
C GLY A 9 -12.53 -13.09 14.57
N GLU A 10 -13.41 -13.38 13.63
CA GLU A 10 -13.09 -13.92 12.34
C GLU A 10 -12.62 -12.77 11.46
N HIS A 11 -11.61 -12.97 10.63
CA HIS A 11 -11.03 -11.99 9.69
C HIS A 11 -12.10 -11.48 8.71
N LEU A 12 -12.99 -10.63 9.19
CA LEU A 12 -14.02 -9.98 8.39
C LEU A 12 -13.39 -8.75 7.73
N GLU A 13 -12.75 -9.01 6.59
CA GLU A 13 -12.43 -7.91 5.68
C GLU A 13 -13.73 -7.18 5.32
N PRO A 14 -13.73 -5.84 5.37
CA PRO A 14 -14.88 -5.09 4.91
C PRO A 14 -15.16 -5.47 3.46
N PRO A 15 -16.43 -5.66 3.07
CA PRO A 15 -16.74 -6.01 1.70
C PRO A 15 -16.14 -4.98 0.74
N PRO A 16 -15.71 -5.38 -0.47
CA PRO A 16 -14.96 -4.53 -1.41
C PRO A 16 -15.59 -3.16 -1.67
N TRP A 17 -16.92 -3.06 -1.64
CA TRP A 17 -17.61 -1.78 -1.82
C TRP A 17 -17.43 -0.84 -0.62
N LEU A 18 -17.38 -1.37 0.62
CA LEU A 18 -17.18 -0.58 1.83
C LEU A 18 -15.72 -0.13 1.93
N TYR A 19 -14.77 -1.03 1.64
CA TYR A 19 -13.35 -0.68 1.55
C TYR A 19 -13.11 0.41 0.50
N ALA A 20 -13.69 0.26 -0.70
CA ALA A 20 -13.60 1.28 -1.75
C ALA A 20 -14.19 2.64 -1.31
N ARG A 21 -15.29 2.63 -0.56
CA ARG A 21 -15.91 3.84 -0.03
C ARG A 21 -15.05 4.49 1.06
N LEU A 22 -14.44 3.70 1.94
CA LEU A 22 -13.50 4.22 2.95
C LEU A 22 -12.23 4.78 2.29
N ALA A 23 -11.70 4.09 1.29
CA ALA A 23 -10.55 4.54 0.51
C ALA A 23 -10.83 5.82 -0.29
N GLN A 24 -12.09 6.10 -0.63
CA GLN A 24 -12.53 7.37 -1.24
C GLN A 24 -12.62 8.52 -0.24
N GLY A 25 -12.66 8.22 1.05
CA GLY A 25 -12.81 9.22 2.10
C GLY A 25 -11.69 10.27 2.07
N SER A 26 -11.99 11.45 2.58
CA SER A 26 -11.03 12.58 2.64
C SER A 26 -9.74 12.18 3.36
N LEU A 27 -9.83 11.35 4.39
CA LEU A 27 -8.69 10.84 5.15
C LEU A 27 -7.74 10.01 4.26
N MET A 28 -8.26 9.05 3.50
CA MET A 28 -7.41 8.21 2.63
C MET A 28 -6.78 9.02 1.51
N ARG A 29 -7.47 10.03 0.98
CA ARG A 29 -6.85 10.97 0.01
C ARG A 29 -5.67 11.71 0.61
N LEU A 30 -5.79 12.18 1.85
CA LEU A 30 -4.68 12.85 2.55
C LEU A 30 -3.52 11.89 2.80
N ILE A 31 -3.79 10.65 3.21
CA ILE A 31 -2.77 9.62 3.39
C ILE A 31 -2.07 9.33 2.05
N TYR A 32 -2.82 9.05 0.98
CA TYR A 32 -2.21 8.80 -0.33
C TYR A 32 -1.36 9.97 -0.84
N ARG A 33 -1.76 11.22 -0.59
CA ARG A 33 -0.92 12.38 -0.93
C ARG A 33 0.44 12.36 -0.22
N ARG A 34 0.51 11.88 1.03
CA ARG A 34 1.78 11.72 1.76
C ARG A 34 2.63 10.62 1.12
N LEU A 35 2.04 9.47 0.83
CA LEU A 35 2.76 8.39 0.14
C LEU A 35 3.22 8.82 -1.27
N LEU A 36 2.42 9.62 -1.98
CA LEU A 36 2.80 10.17 -3.28
C LEU A 36 3.99 11.13 -3.19
N ALA A 37 4.07 11.95 -2.15
CA ALA A 37 5.23 12.82 -1.94
C ALA A 37 6.52 12.01 -1.79
N ASP A 38 6.47 10.88 -1.07
CA ASP A 38 7.60 9.95 -0.99
C ASP A 38 7.94 9.33 -2.36
N LEU A 39 6.92 8.94 -3.13
CA LEU A 39 7.09 8.24 -4.41
C LEU A 39 7.52 9.18 -5.54
N ALA A 40 6.84 10.32 -5.70
CA ALA A 40 6.95 11.14 -6.90
C ALA A 40 8.29 11.87 -7.02
N GLY A 41 8.88 12.28 -5.87
CA GLY A 41 10.10 13.12 -5.86
C GLY A 41 11.39 12.40 -6.22
N SER A 42 11.39 11.07 -6.26
CA SER A 42 12.63 10.27 -6.38
C SER A 42 12.71 9.41 -7.64
N LEU A 43 11.76 9.51 -8.57
CA LEU A 43 11.68 8.63 -9.72
C LEU A 43 12.13 9.33 -11.02
N PRO A 44 13.13 8.81 -11.74
CA PRO A 44 13.46 9.27 -13.09
C PRO A 44 12.27 9.16 -14.04
N PRO A 45 12.18 10.01 -15.07
CA PRO A 45 11.19 9.86 -16.13
C PRO A 45 11.24 8.47 -16.77
N GLY A 46 10.10 7.94 -17.19
CA GLY A 46 10.00 6.61 -17.80
C GLY A 46 10.07 5.43 -16.82
N THR A 47 10.27 5.69 -15.53
CA THR A 47 10.34 4.61 -14.52
C THR A 47 9.07 3.78 -14.52
N ARG A 48 9.24 2.44 -14.50
CA ARG A 48 8.14 1.49 -14.29
C ARG A 48 7.84 1.37 -12.82
N VAL A 49 6.59 1.64 -12.43
CA VAL A 49 6.09 1.55 -11.05
C VAL A 49 5.02 0.47 -10.96
N LEU A 50 5.14 -0.39 -9.94
CA LEU A 50 4.15 -1.42 -9.63
C LEU A 50 3.51 -1.15 -8.27
N ASP A 51 2.18 -1.15 -8.19
CA ASP A 51 1.40 -1.11 -6.95
C ASP A 51 0.79 -2.50 -6.69
N VAL A 52 1.19 -3.15 -5.59
CA VAL A 52 0.79 -4.52 -5.22
C VAL A 52 -0.25 -4.49 -4.12
N GLY A 53 -1.42 -5.07 -4.39
CA GLY A 53 -2.61 -4.89 -3.56
C GLY A 53 -3.19 -3.49 -3.75
N ALA A 54 -3.27 -3.04 -5.01
CA ALA A 54 -3.64 -1.67 -5.38
C ALA A 54 -5.08 -1.30 -5.02
N GLY A 55 -5.91 -2.27 -4.62
CA GLY A 55 -7.30 -2.06 -4.32
C GLY A 55 -8.05 -1.37 -5.46
N PRO A 56 -8.87 -0.35 -5.18
CA PRO A 56 -9.62 0.37 -6.20
C PRO A 56 -8.76 1.38 -7.00
N GLY A 57 -7.43 1.33 -6.90
CA GLY A 57 -6.48 2.01 -7.78
C GLY A 57 -6.28 3.50 -7.52
N TYR A 58 -6.54 4.00 -6.31
CA TYR A 58 -6.42 5.43 -6.02
C TYR A 58 -4.99 5.95 -6.07
N LEU A 59 -4.03 5.23 -5.48
CA LEU A 59 -2.63 5.64 -5.43
C LEU A 59 -2.09 5.90 -6.84
N LEU A 60 -2.20 4.90 -7.72
CA LEU A 60 -1.73 5.05 -9.10
C LEU A 60 -2.53 6.05 -9.92
N SER A 61 -3.83 6.21 -9.64
CA SER A 61 -4.64 7.22 -10.33
C SER A 61 -4.21 8.66 -9.98
N TYR A 62 -3.77 8.89 -8.76
CA TYR A 62 -3.18 10.17 -8.38
C TYR A 62 -1.78 10.33 -8.97
N LEU A 63 -0.94 9.29 -8.87
CA LEU A 63 0.41 9.31 -9.41
C LEU A 63 0.43 9.58 -10.92
N ALA A 64 -0.49 8.98 -11.69
CA ALA A 64 -0.62 9.21 -13.13
C ALA A 64 -0.91 10.67 -13.51
N ARG A 65 -1.63 11.40 -12.65
CA ARG A 65 -1.92 12.81 -12.86
C ARG A 65 -0.72 13.71 -12.58
N ASP A 66 0.01 13.37 -11.51
CA ASP A 66 1.15 14.17 -11.06
C ASP A 66 2.42 13.84 -11.85
N ARG A 67 2.53 12.61 -12.37
CA ARG A 67 3.69 12.07 -13.10
C ARG A 67 3.24 11.25 -14.32
N PRO A 68 2.73 11.92 -15.36
CA PRO A 68 2.30 11.26 -16.61
C PRO A 68 3.45 10.62 -17.40
N ASP A 69 4.68 10.93 -17.02
CA ASP A 69 5.90 10.36 -17.59
C ASP A 69 6.24 8.95 -17.11
N LEU A 70 5.54 8.43 -16.08
CA LEU A 70 5.79 7.12 -15.50
C LEU A 70 4.97 6.02 -16.18
N SER A 71 5.49 4.79 -16.21
CA SER A 71 4.75 3.60 -16.66
C SER A 71 4.19 2.87 -15.45
N LEU A 72 2.85 2.89 -15.29
CA LEU A 72 2.18 2.47 -14.07
C LEU A 72 1.45 1.12 -14.24
N TRP A 73 1.66 0.23 -13.26
CA TRP A 73 1.05 -1.08 -13.18
C TRP A 73 0.45 -1.29 -11.80
N GLY A 74 -0.78 -1.75 -11.72
CA GLY A 74 -1.43 -2.09 -10.46
C GLY A 74 -2.01 -3.50 -10.51
N LEU A 75 -1.85 -4.24 -9.42
CA LEU A 75 -2.48 -5.54 -9.28
C LEU A 75 -3.17 -5.68 -7.93
N ASP A 76 -4.19 -6.52 -7.93
CA ASP A 76 -4.92 -6.93 -6.73
C ASP A 76 -5.43 -8.36 -6.93
N LEU A 77 -5.54 -9.13 -5.85
CA LEU A 77 -6.10 -10.48 -5.91
C LEU A 77 -7.61 -10.44 -6.19
N SER A 78 -8.27 -9.37 -5.79
CA SER A 78 -9.72 -9.19 -5.93
C SER A 78 -10.10 -8.66 -7.32
N HIS A 79 -10.83 -9.49 -8.08
CA HIS A 79 -11.46 -9.06 -9.34
C HIS A 79 -12.35 -7.82 -9.17
N ASP A 80 -13.04 -7.69 -8.02
CA ASP A 80 -13.92 -6.55 -7.75
C ASP A 80 -13.13 -5.25 -7.57
N MET A 81 -11.97 -5.31 -6.90
CA MET A 81 -11.08 -4.16 -6.76
C MET A 81 -10.56 -3.68 -8.11
N ILE A 82 -10.08 -4.59 -8.95
CA ILE A 82 -9.61 -4.25 -10.30
C ILE A 82 -10.75 -3.71 -11.18
N ARG A 83 -11.95 -4.28 -11.07
CA ARG A 83 -13.13 -3.75 -11.76
C ARG A 83 -13.43 -2.29 -11.35
N ARG A 84 -13.21 -1.93 -10.08
CA ARG A 84 -13.38 -0.56 -9.56
C ARG A 84 -12.26 0.39 -9.95
N ALA A 85 -11.05 -0.12 -10.21
CA ALA A 85 -9.91 0.68 -10.66
C ALA A 85 -10.05 1.10 -12.16
N ARG A 86 -10.55 0.21 -13.02
CA ARG A 86 -10.65 0.40 -14.48
C ARG A 86 -11.40 1.66 -14.94
N PRO A 87 -12.51 2.10 -14.32
CA PRO A 87 -13.19 3.33 -14.76
C PRO A 87 -12.33 4.59 -14.65
N ARG A 88 -11.39 4.64 -13.68
CA ARG A 88 -10.45 5.76 -13.52
C ARG A 88 -9.42 5.80 -14.66
N GLN A 89 -9.01 4.63 -15.15
CA GLN A 89 -8.16 4.49 -16.31
C GLN A 89 -8.80 5.11 -17.56
N ARG A 90 -10.09 4.84 -17.79
CA ARG A 90 -10.84 5.34 -18.96
C ARG A 90 -10.94 6.86 -19.04
N ALA A 91 -10.78 7.55 -17.92
CA ALA A 91 -10.79 9.01 -17.83
C ALA A 91 -9.40 9.64 -18.09
N MET A 92 -8.40 8.82 -18.43
CA MET A 92 -7.01 9.25 -18.68
C MET A 92 -6.61 8.94 -20.12
N ALA A 93 -5.59 9.62 -20.62
CA ALA A 93 -5.00 9.27 -21.91
C ALA A 93 -4.41 7.85 -21.85
N PRO A 94 -4.62 7.01 -22.87
CA PRO A 94 -4.22 5.59 -22.84
C PRO A 94 -2.76 5.34 -22.49
N GLU A 95 -1.87 6.23 -22.93
CA GLU A 95 -0.43 6.15 -22.73
C GLU A 95 0.02 6.40 -21.28
N THR A 96 -0.76 7.19 -20.52
CA THR A 96 -0.47 7.54 -19.13
C THR A 96 -1.30 6.76 -18.12
N ALA A 97 -2.31 6.04 -18.62
CA ALA A 97 -3.24 5.31 -17.78
C ALA A 97 -2.60 4.07 -17.13
N PRO A 98 -2.81 3.84 -15.81
CA PRO A 98 -2.31 2.63 -15.16
C PRO A 98 -2.88 1.36 -15.78
N ARG A 99 -2.06 0.32 -15.91
CA ARG A 99 -2.46 -1.01 -16.37
C ARG A 99 -2.85 -1.88 -15.17
N TRP A 100 -4.00 -2.52 -15.24
CA TRP A 100 -4.57 -3.26 -14.11
C TRP A 100 -4.63 -4.76 -14.38
N LEU A 101 -4.14 -5.57 -13.40
CA LEU A 101 -4.16 -7.03 -13.45
C LEU A 101 -4.80 -7.61 -12.19
N VAL A 102 -5.44 -8.76 -12.35
CA VAL A 102 -5.80 -9.61 -11.22
C VAL A 102 -4.67 -10.61 -11.03
N ALA A 103 -3.99 -10.56 -9.88
CA ALA A 103 -2.86 -11.45 -9.60
C ALA A 103 -2.59 -11.53 -8.11
N ASP A 104 -1.87 -12.61 -7.71
CA ASP A 104 -1.43 -12.85 -6.35
C ASP A 104 -0.09 -12.15 -6.08
N ALA A 105 0.00 -11.41 -4.96
CA ALA A 105 1.22 -10.77 -4.48
C ALA A 105 2.34 -11.78 -4.18
N CYS A 106 1.98 -13.01 -3.83
CA CYS A 106 2.93 -14.09 -3.52
C CYS A 106 3.47 -14.79 -4.79
N ARG A 107 2.96 -14.44 -5.98
CA ARG A 107 3.40 -14.97 -7.28
C ARG A 107 3.13 -13.94 -8.39
N LEU A 108 4.01 -12.96 -8.49
CA LEU A 108 3.83 -11.85 -9.44
C LEU A 108 4.01 -12.30 -10.90
N PRO A 109 3.07 -11.96 -11.82
CA PRO A 109 3.12 -12.37 -13.22
C PRO A 109 4.06 -11.50 -14.06
N PHE A 110 5.24 -11.18 -13.52
CA PHE A 110 6.21 -10.33 -14.18
C PHE A 110 7.59 -11.00 -14.19
N PRO A 111 8.43 -10.76 -15.21
CA PRO A 111 9.82 -11.17 -15.18
C PRO A 111 10.60 -10.42 -14.08
N ALA A 112 11.76 -10.97 -13.72
CA ALA A 112 12.67 -10.33 -12.79
C ALA A 112 13.22 -9.01 -13.37
N GLY A 113 13.54 -8.05 -12.50
CA GLY A 113 14.37 -6.90 -12.85
C GLY A 113 13.71 -5.83 -13.70
N ILE A 114 12.39 -5.66 -13.69
CA ILE A 114 11.71 -4.72 -14.59
C ILE A 114 11.18 -3.45 -13.96
N PHE A 115 10.98 -3.40 -12.65
CA PHE A 115 10.38 -2.24 -11.98
C PHE A 115 11.43 -1.42 -11.23
N GLY A 116 11.50 -0.12 -11.51
CA GLY A 116 12.32 0.81 -10.73
C GLY A 116 11.71 1.14 -9.37
N ARG A 117 10.40 1.03 -9.25
CA ARG A 117 9.69 1.17 -7.97
C ARG A 117 8.58 0.14 -7.86
N VAL A 118 8.51 -0.51 -6.69
CA VAL A 118 7.36 -1.32 -6.28
C VAL A 118 6.81 -0.72 -4.99
N VAL A 119 5.50 -0.63 -4.88
CA VAL A 119 4.83 -0.18 -3.66
C VAL A 119 3.74 -1.17 -3.26
N ALA A 120 3.56 -1.39 -1.98
CA ALA A 120 2.40 -2.04 -1.41
C ALA A 120 1.90 -1.17 -0.24
N SER A 121 0.66 -0.71 -0.30
CA SER A 121 0.11 0.17 0.71
C SER A 121 -1.12 -0.44 1.38
N PHE A 122 -0.98 -0.76 2.66
CA PHE A 122 -2.07 -1.26 3.51
C PHE A 122 -2.72 -2.56 2.99
N SER A 123 -1.92 -3.43 2.39
CA SER A 123 -2.36 -4.73 1.86
C SER A 123 -1.52 -5.91 2.35
N PHE A 124 -0.31 -5.66 2.84
CA PHE A 124 0.65 -6.70 3.21
C PHE A 124 0.15 -7.59 4.36
N HIS A 125 -0.56 -7.02 5.33
CA HIS A 125 -1.09 -7.75 6.49
C HIS A 125 -2.10 -8.84 6.14
N ILE A 126 -2.66 -8.84 4.93
CA ILE A 126 -3.60 -9.86 4.46
C ILE A 126 -2.98 -10.86 3.47
N TRP A 127 -1.69 -10.75 3.18
CA TRP A 127 -1.06 -11.70 2.25
C TRP A 127 -0.90 -13.07 2.90
N PRO A 128 -1.33 -14.14 2.22
CA PRO A 128 -1.28 -15.49 2.81
C PRO A 128 0.15 -16.01 2.98
N CYS A 129 1.09 -15.55 2.14
CA CYS A 129 2.50 -15.94 2.15
C CYS A 129 3.40 -14.70 2.18
N PRO A 130 3.49 -13.95 3.32
CA PRO A 130 4.13 -12.64 3.35
C PRO A 130 5.62 -12.69 2.99
N VAL A 131 6.36 -13.72 3.40
CA VAL A 131 7.77 -13.88 3.06
C VAL A 131 7.95 -14.06 1.55
N ALA A 132 7.16 -14.95 0.92
CA ALA A 132 7.20 -15.16 -0.52
C ALA A 132 6.80 -13.87 -1.28
N GLY A 133 5.81 -13.15 -0.79
CA GLY A 133 5.43 -11.85 -1.35
C GLY A 133 6.56 -10.84 -1.31
N LEU A 134 7.26 -10.67 -0.18
CA LEU A 134 8.43 -9.79 -0.10
C LEU A 134 9.55 -10.21 -1.05
N GLN A 135 9.79 -11.52 -1.22
CA GLN A 135 10.76 -12.05 -2.18
C GLN A 135 10.35 -11.74 -3.62
N GLU A 136 9.07 -11.85 -3.95
CA GLU A 136 8.55 -11.48 -5.27
C GLU A 136 8.71 -9.96 -5.54
N LEU A 137 8.47 -9.10 -4.53
CA LEU A 137 8.77 -7.66 -4.67
C LEU A 137 10.23 -7.44 -5.03
N GLN A 138 11.17 -8.12 -4.36
CA GLN A 138 12.60 -8.00 -4.65
C GLN A 138 12.95 -8.55 -6.03
N ARG A 139 12.40 -9.70 -6.40
CA ARG A 139 12.67 -10.34 -7.70
C ARG A 139 12.34 -9.45 -8.88
N VAL A 140 11.22 -8.74 -8.81
CA VAL A 140 10.77 -7.89 -9.93
C VAL A 140 11.45 -6.52 -9.98
N LEU A 141 12.22 -6.15 -8.95
CA LEU A 141 12.97 -4.88 -8.92
C LEU A 141 14.11 -4.87 -9.92
N ALA A 142 14.19 -3.82 -10.71
CA ALA A 142 15.34 -3.53 -11.55
C ALA A 142 16.59 -3.22 -10.69
N PRO A 143 17.82 -3.36 -11.24
CA PRO A 143 19.02 -2.88 -10.55
C PRO A 143 18.87 -1.42 -10.09
N GLY A 144 19.16 -1.17 -8.81
CA GLY A 144 18.95 0.13 -8.17
C GLY A 144 17.49 0.49 -7.83
N GLY A 145 16.55 -0.37 -8.19
CA GLY A 145 15.14 -0.20 -7.82
C GLY A 145 14.88 -0.37 -6.32
N ARG A 146 13.71 0.04 -5.87
CA ARG A 146 13.29 -0.05 -4.45
C ARG A 146 11.86 -0.53 -4.34
N ALA A 147 11.59 -1.42 -3.39
CA ALA A 147 10.23 -1.72 -2.98
C ALA A 147 9.92 -1.08 -1.62
N TRP A 148 8.74 -0.48 -1.50
CA TRP A 148 8.25 0.11 -0.27
C TRP A 148 6.94 -0.54 0.13
N VAL A 149 6.90 -1.05 1.37
CA VAL A 149 5.69 -1.62 1.95
C VAL A 149 5.26 -0.75 3.12
N TYR A 150 4.08 -0.16 3.02
CA TYR A 150 3.51 0.67 4.07
C TYR A 150 2.43 -0.09 4.82
N GLU A 151 2.58 -0.12 6.15
CA GLU A 151 1.59 -0.72 7.05
C GLU A 151 1.40 0.13 8.30
N LEU A 152 0.25 -0.03 8.97
CA LEU A 152 -0.04 0.69 10.18
C LEU A 152 0.81 0.16 11.34
N ARG A 153 1.37 1.07 12.14
CA ARG A 153 2.15 0.73 13.34
C ARG A 153 1.22 0.35 14.49
N ARG A 154 1.39 -0.86 15.03
CA ARG A 154 0.65 -1.29 16.22
C ARG A 154 1.05 -0.45 17.44
N GLU A 155 2.31 -0.09 17.57
CA GLU A 155 2.91 0.66 18.66
C GLU A 155 2.77 2.18 18.53
N ALA A 156 2.05 2.71 17.53
CA ALA A 156 1.87 4.15 17.39
C ALA A 156 1.30 4.76 18.67
N SER A 157 2.03 5.68 19.26
CA SER A 157 1.72 6.32 20.54
C SER A 157 0.71 7.46 20.39
N LEU A 158 0.19 7.97 21.50
CA LEU A 158 -0.67 9.16 21.47
C LEU A 158 0.04 10.40 20.90
N PRO A 159 1.33 10.69 21.24
CA PRO A 159 2.09 11.70 20.53
C PRO A 159 2.16 11.52 19.02
N ASP A 160 2.36 10.28 18.53
CA ASP A 160 2.36 9.97 17.08
C ASP A 160 1.01 10.30 16.44
N LEU A 161 -0.09 9.91 17.09
CA LEU A 161 -1.45 10.22 16.61
C LEU A 161 -1.73 11.73 16.61
N LYS A 162 -1.23 12.46 17.62
CA LYS A 162 -1.35 13.93 17.68
C LYS A 162 -0.57 14.59 16.53
N ALA A 163 0.65 14.13 16.26
CA ALA A 163 1.46 14.63 15.16
C ALA A 163 0.80 14.35 13.81
N PHE A 164 0.32 13.12 13.60
CA PHE A 164 -0.40 12.73 12.40
C PHE A 164 -1.69 13.55 12.20
N ALA A 165 -2.49 13.75 13.25
CA ALA A 165 -3.71 14.55 13.19
C ALA A 165 -3.41 16.00 12.79
N ARG A 166 -2.36 16.60 13.38
CA ARG A 166 -1.89 17.97 13.05
C ARG A 166 -1.45 18.08 11.60
N ASP A 167 -0.66 17.12 11.13
CA ASP A 167 -0.13 17.11 9.77
C ASP A 167 -1.23 16.99 8.71
N LEU A 168 -2.33 16.33 9.05
CA LEU A 168 -3.49 16.19 8.16
C LEU A 168 -4.54 17.28 8.35
N GLY A 169 -4.38 18.15 9.35
CA GLY A 169 -5.41 19.15 9.69
C GLY A 169 -6.72 18.52 10.21
N LEU A 170 -6.63 17.37 10.90
CA LEU A 170 -7.79 16.61 11.39
C LEU A 170 -7.92 16.69 12.91
N PRO A 171 -9.17 16.67 13.45
CA PRO A 171 -9.38 16.57 14.89
C PRO A 171 -8.79 15.26 15.46
N LEU A 172 -8.01 15.37 16.54
CA LEU A 172 -7.40 14.21 17.20
C LEU A 172 -8.41 13.11 17.59
N PRO A 173 -9.60 13.42 18.15
CA PRO A 173 -10.56 12.36 18.48
C PRO A 173 -10.97 11.50 17.28
N PHE A 174 -11.09 12.10 16.11
CA PHE A 174 -11.41 11.39 14.87
C PHE A 174 -10.28 10.43 14.44
N VAL A 175 -9.02 10.91 14.47
CA VAL A 175 -7.84 10.09 14.16
C VAL A 175 -7.68 8.98 15.21
N TYR A 176 -7.85 9.29 16.48
CA TYR A 176 -7.74 8.35 17.58
C TYR A 176 -8.75 7.20 17.43
N LEU A 177 -10.05 7.53 17.30
CA LEU A 177 -11.11 6.53 17.17
C LEU A 177 -10.92 5.67 15.91
N GLY A 178 -10.62 6.29 14.76
CA GLY A 178 -10.33 5.57 13.53
C GLY A 178 -9.13 4.62 13.67
N SER A 179 -8.07 5.08 14.34
CA SER A 179 -6.88 4.25 14.58
C SER A 179 -7.16 3.04 15.46
N GLN A 180 -8.02 3.16 16.50
CA GLN A 180 -8.34 2.03 17.39
C GLN A 180 -9.02 0.89 16.62
N VAL A 181 -9.93 1.21 15.70
CA VAL A 181 -10.63 0.22 14.88
C VAL A 181 -9.64 -0.51 13.96
N VAL A 182 -8.80 0.24 13.24
CA VAL A 182 -7.89 -0.33 12.24
C VAL A 182 -6.73 -1.07 12.91
N ARG A 183 -6.14 -0.51 13.99
CA ARG A 183 -4.97 -1.10 14.68
C ARG A 183 -5.24 -2.49 15.26
N ARG A 184 -6.46 -2.76 15.65
CA ARG A 184 -6.82 -4.04 16.27
C ARG A 184 -6.68 -5.23 15.33
N HIS A 185 -6.90 -5.02 14.03
CA HIS A 185 -6.99 -6.08 13.02
C HIS A 185 -5.96 -5.97 11.89
N HIS A 186 -5.41 -4.79 11.64
CA HIS A 186 -4.62 -4.49 10.44
C HIS A 186 -3.25 -3.87 10.73
N ALA A 187 -2.83 -3.76 12.00
CA ALA A 187 -1.55 -3.16 12.34
C ALA A 187 -0.49 -4.21 12.67
N LEU A 188 0.72 -4.00 12.17
CA LEU A 188 1.86 -4.87 12.43
C LEU A 188 2.74 -4.33 13.56
N ALA A 189 3.25 -5.24 14.42
CA ALA A 189 4.29 -4.92 15.37
C ALA A 189 5.65 -4.82 14.68
N ALA A 190 6.52 -3.93 15.19
CA ALA A 190 7.87 -3.75 14.64
C ALA A 190 8.67 -5.06 14.62
N SER A 191 8.60 -5.85 15.69
CA SER A 191 9.30 -7.13 15.81
C SER A 191 8.82 -8.16 14.77
N GLU A 192 7.51 -8.26 14.58
CA GLU A 192 6.87 -9.14 13.62
C GLU A 192 7.28 -8.77 12.19
N PHE A 193 7.11 -7.49 11.81
CA PHE A 193 7.44 -7.02 10.47
C PHE A 193 8.95 -7.13 10.19
N THR A 194 9.82 -6.80 11.16
CA THR A 194 11.26 -6.96 11.03
C THR A 194 11.66 -8.42 10.82
N SER A 195 11.00 -9.36 11.53
CA SER A 195 11.25 -10.80 11.36
C SER A 195 10.93 -11.26 9.94
N LEU A 196 9.77 -10.85 9.39
CA LEU A 196 9.37 -11.19 8.02
C LEU A 196 10.34 -10.60 6.98
N ILE A 197 10.76 -9.34 7.16
CA ILE A 197 11.75 -8.70 6.29
C ILE A 197 13.09 -9.45 6.32
N ARG A 198 13.58 -9.84 7.50
CA ARG A 198 14.83 -10.60 7.62
C ARG A 198 14.76 -11.95 6.94
N GLN A 199 13.65 -12.66 7.07
CA GLN A 199 13.43 -13.94 6.40
C GLN A 199 13.41 -13.81 4.88
N ALA A 200 12.82 -12.74 4.36
CA ALA A 200 12.68 -12.53 2.91
C ALA A 200 13.94 -11.93 2.26
N ALA A 201 14.52 -10.91 2.89
CA ALA A 201 15.48 -10.00 2.27
C ALA A 201 16.84 -9.93 2.97
N GLY A 202 16.98 -10.52 4.16
CA GLY A 202 18.21 -10.43 4.96
C GLY A 202 18.61 -8.98 5.22
N ALA A 203 19.87 -8.64 4.93
CA ALA A 203 20.42 -7.29 5.09
C ALA A 203 19.94 -6.28 4.02
N ARG A 204 19.26 -6.73 2.98
CA ARG A 204 18.71 -5.89 1.89
C ARG A 204 17.34 -5.31 2.22
N GLY A 205 16.83 -5.54 3.42
CA GLY A 205 15.56 -5.02 3.90
C GLY A 205 15.74 -4.19 5.18
N THR A 206 15.07 -3.05 5.23
CA THR A 206 15.04 -2.17 6.42
C THR A 206 13.61 -1.82 6.78
N LEU A 207 13.37 -1.53 8.07
CA LEU A 207 12.09 -1.06 8.59
C LEU A 207 12.30 0.27 9.29
N GLN A 208 11.46 1.26 8.98
CA GLN A 208 11.51 2.56 9.63
C GLN A 208 10.12 3.15 9.84
N PRO A 209 9.92 4.00 10.84
CA PRO A 209 8.69 4.77 10.98
C PRO A 209 8.50 5.71 9.79
N ALA A 210 7.26 5.86 9.33
CA ALA A 210 6.87 6.80 8.29
C ALA A 210 5.57 7.52 8.67
N HIS A 211 5.50 8.83 8.38
CA HIS A 211 4.29 9.63 8.61
C HIS A 211 3.66 9.40 9.99
N HIS A 212 4.48 9.28 11.03
CA HIS A 212 4.15 9.07 12.45
C HIS A 212 3.53 7.71 12.77
N ILE A 213 2.50 7.28 12.05
CA ILE A 213 1.68 6.12 12.42
C ILE A 213 1.86 4.91 11.50
N PHE A 214 2.72 5.00 10.49
CA PHE A 214 3.00 3.89 9.59
C PHE A 214 4.40 3.33 9.79
N TRP A 215 4.59 2.07 9.43
CA TRP A 215 5.85 1.47 9.08
C TRP A 215 6.08 1.62 7.58
N ARG A 216 7.31 1.87 7.19
CA ARG A 216 7.78 1.67 5.82
C ARG A 216 8.89 0.65 5.83
N ALA A 217 8.62 -0.54 5.28
CA ALA A 217 9.68 -1.45 4.92
C ALA A 217 10.25 -1.02 3.56
N GLU A 218 11.57 -0.98 3.45
CA GLU A 218 12.27 -0.74 2.19
C GLU A 218 13.10 -1.97 1.84
N LEU A 219 12.91 -2.48 0.61
CA LEU A 219 13.64 -3.63 0.08
C LEU A 219 14.43 -3.22 -1.15
N GLN A 220 15.62 -3.82 -1.28
CA GLN A 220 16.49 -3.71 -2.45
C GLN A 220 16.39 -4.97 -3.30
N PRO A 221 16.81 -4.94 -4.58
CA PRO A 221 16.83 -6.12 -5.43
C PRO A 221 17.56 -7.31 -4.81
N ALA A 222 17.13 -8.52 -5.18
CA ALA A 222 17.70 -9.77 -4.71
C ALA A 222 19.17 -9.97 -5.14
#